data_7675b72c5ea512807bb48c5235e37047
#
_entry.id   7675b72c5ea512807bb48c5235e37047
#
_cell.length_a   1.000
_cell.length_b   1.000
_cell.length_c   1.000
_cell.angle_alpha   90.00
_cell.angle_beta   90.00
_cell.angle_gamma   90.00
#
_symmetry.space_group_name_H-M   'P 1'
#
loop_
_entity.id
_entity.type
_entity.pdbx_description
1 polymer ?
#
loop_
_entity_poly.entity_id
_entity_poly.type
_entity_poly.pdbx_seq_one_letter_code
_entity_poly.pdbx_strand_id
1 'polypeptide(L)'
;RSQGVNAEYAVATTGDNYAQMFSAMDDDYMRERAADVRDISERLLTILNGEETGAVDADEPKIIVAEDLAPSETVQLDKDKVLSFVTVKGSLNSNTAILARTMAIPALVNTSVSLESEIDGRLGIVDGADGTFYVDPDEETLAEMKKRQEEDLSRKQLLLTLKGKENVTLDGQKVMLYANIGNIKDLATVIQNDAGGIGLFRSEFIYLEKEDFPTEEEQFQIYRQVAQTMAGKRVDRK
;
A
#
# COMPACT_ATOMS: atom_id res chain seq x y z
N ARG A 1 9.83 -7.71 -35.52
CA ARG A 1 9.90 -7.48 -37.00
C ARG A 1 10.60 -8.62 -37.74
N SER A 2 11.65 -9.22 -37.18
CA SER A 2 12.39 -10.32 -37.82
C SER A 2 11.60 -11.62 -37.95
N GLN A 3 10.57 -11.83 -37.12
CA GLN A 3 9.73 -13.03 -37.11
C GLN A 3 8.35 -12.85 -37.77
N GLY A 4 8.04 -11.62 -38.28
CA GLY A 4 6.79 -11.35 -38.97
C GLY A 4 5.53 -11.36 -38.11
N VAL A 5 5.69 -11.24 -36.76
CA VAL A 5 4.58 -11.17 -35.80
C VAL A 5 4.20 -9.72 -35.50
N ASN A 6 2.95 -9.49 -35.04
CA ASN A 6 2.48 -8.20 -34.57
C ASN A 6 3.07 -7.86 -33.19
N ALA A 7 2.86 -6.61 -32.74
CA ALA A 7 3.41 -6.13 -31.46
C ALA A 7 2.76 -6.84 -30.28
N GLU A 8 1.46 -7.07 -30.32
CA GLU A 8 0.67 -7.71 -29.27
C GLU A 8 1.17 -9.15 -29.01
N TYR A 9 1.35 -9.92 -30.07
CA TYR A 9 1.90 -11.28 -29.94
C TYR A 9 3.32 -11.28 -29.37
N ALA A 10 4.15 -10.32 -29.80
CA ALA A 10 5.52 -10.21 -29.29
C ALA A 10 5.54 -9.88 -27.79
N VAL A 11 4.68 -8.94 -27.35
CA VAL A 11 4.55 -8.57 -25.94
C VAL A 11 4.04 -9.75 -25.12
N ALA A 12 2.94 -10.40 -25.54
CA ALA A 12 2.37 -11.54 -24.82
C ALA A 12 3.39 -12.67 -24.65
N THR A 13 4.02 -13.10 -25.75
CA THR A 13 4.99 -14.22 -25.72
C THR A 13 6.22 -13.87 -24.88
N THR A 14 6.72 -12.64 -24.95
CA THR A 14 7.89 -12.21 -24.18
C THR A 14 7.55 -12.10 -22.70
N GLY A 15 6.39 -11.54 -22.38
CA GLY A 15 5.89 -11.44 -21.01
C GLY A 15 5.72 -12.80 -20.36
N ASP A 16 5.08 -13.74 -21.04
CA ASP A 16 4.90 -15.11 -20.55
C ASP A 16 6.24 -15.81 -20.28
N ASN A 17 7.19 -15.67 -21.20
CA ASN A 17 8.53 -16.27 -21.05
C ASN A 17 9.27 -15.72 -19.83
N TYR A 18 9.27 -14.39 -19.64
CA TYR A 18 9.89 -13.79 -18.47
C TYR A 18 9.16 -14.14 -17.18
N ALA A 19 7.83 -14.12 -17.17
CA ALA A 19 7.05 -14.51 -16.00
C ALA A 19 7.32 -15.96 -15.59
N GLN A 20 7.43 -16.88 -16.55
CA GLN A 20 7.82 -18.28 -16.28
C GLN A 20 9.25 -18.38 -15.73
N MET A 21 10.18 -17.62 -16.30
CA MET A 21 11.57 -17.61 -15.83
C MET A 21 11.67 -17.12 -14.37
N PHE A 22 10.99 -16.04 -14.02
CA PHE A 22 10.94 -15.53 -12.65
C PHE A 22 10.24 -16.53 -11.71
N SER A 23 9.13 -17.13 -12.13
CA SER A 23 8.41 -18.14 -11.32
C SER A 23 9.21 -19.40 -11.03
N ALA A 24 10.20 -19.72 -11.86
CA ALA A 24 11.08 -20.88 -11.72
C ALA A 24 12.32 -20.62 -10.86
N MET A 25 12.53 -19.40 -10.38
CA MET A 25 13.67 -19.06 -9.52
C MET A 25 13.48 -19.58 -8.10
N ASP A 26 14.56 -19.97 -7.43
CA ASP A 26 14.53 -20.44 -6.04
C ASP A 26 14.33 -19.32 -5.00
N ASP A 27 14.57 -18.07 -5.39
CA ASP A 27 14.41 -16.90 -4.56
C ASP A 27 12.94 -16.44 -4.50
N ASP A 28 12.36 -16.36 -3.30
CA ASP A 28 10.96 -15.97 -3.08
C ASP A 28 10.65 -14.56 -3.59
N TYR A 29 11.57 -13.63 -3.39
CA TYR A 29 11.43 -12.26 -3.88
C TYR A 29 11.36 -12.20 -5.40
N MET A 30 12.23 -12.97 -6.08
CA MET A 30 12.22 -13.06 -7.54
C MET A 30 10.96 -13.76 -8.06
N ARG A 31 10.45 -14.79 -7.38
CA ARG A 31 9.19 -15.43 -7.77
C ARG A 31 8.00 -14.47 -7.72
N GLU A 32 7.94 -13.60 -6.73
CA GLU A 32 6.90 -12.58 -6.64
C GLU A 32 6.93 -11.60 -7.81
N ARG A 33 8.12 -11.33 -8.39
CA ARG A 33 8.27 -10.47 -9.58
C ARG A 33 7.66 -11.02 -10.86
N ALA A 34 7.33 -12.31 -10.90
CA ALA A 34 6.59 -12.88 -12.02
C ALA A 34 5.22 -12.23 -12.22
N ALA A 35 4.56 -11.81 -11.13
CA ALA A 35 3.30 -11.07 -11.17
C ALA A 35 3.49 -9.68 -11.79
N ASP A 36 4.56 -8.96 -11.40
CA ASP A 36 4.87 -7.63 -11.95
C ASP A 36 5.13 -7.69 -13.47
N VAL A 37 5.81 -8.75 -13.95
CA VAL A 37 6.04 -8.95 -15.39
C VAL A 37 4.73 -9.17 -16.15
N ARG A 38 3.80 -9.95 -15.59
CA ARG A 38 2.48 -10.15 -16.21
C ARG A 38 1.69 -8.84 -16.26
N ASP A 39 1.65 -8.10 -15.16
CA ASP A 39 0.97 -6.80 -15.08
C ASP A 39 1.49 -5.81 -16.13
N ILE A 40 2.81 -5.65 -16.27
CA ILE A 40 3.42 -4.80 -17.29
C ILE A 40 3.02 -5.27 -18.69
N SER A 41 3.02 -6.58 -18.95
CA SER A 41 2.68 -7.14 -20.25
C SER A 41 1.21 -6.93 -20.61
N GLU A 42 0.31 -7.16 -19.67
CA GLU A 42 -1.13 -6.92 -19.82
C GLU A 42 -1.42 -5.43 -20.06
N ARG A 43 -0.76 -4.55 -19.32
CA ARG A 43 -0.90 -3.11 -19.51
C ARG A 43 -0.44 -2.67 -20.90
N LEU A 44 0.67 -3.20 -21.40
CA LEU A 44 1.14 -2.91 -22.75
C LEU A 44 0.14 -3.42 -23.81
N LEU A 45 -0.44 -4.60 -23.62
CA LEU A 45 -1.45 -5.17 -24.51
C LEU A 45 -2.71 -4.31 -24.55
N THR A 46 -3.20 -3.87 -23.40
CA THR A 46 -4.36 -2.96 -23.29
C THR A 46 -4.13 -1.65 -24.07
N ILE A 47 -2.94 -1.06 -23.93
CA ILE A 47 -2.58 0.16 -24.67
C ILE A 47 -2.48 -0.10 -26.17
N LEU A 48 -1.88 -1.24 -26.57
CA LEU A 48 -1.75 -1.61 -27.98
C LEU A 48 -3.12 -1.89 -28.64
N ASN A 49 -4.05 -2.48 -27.90
CA ASN A 49 -5.40 -2.76 -28.36
C ASN A 49 -6.29 -1.50 -28.43
N GLY A 50 -5.82 -0.36 -27.89
CA GLY A 50 -6.60 0.87 -27.81
C GLY A 50 -7.79 0.74 -26.84
N GLU A 51 -7.75 -0.24 -25.96
CA GLU A 51 -8.73 -0.39 -24.90
C GLU A 51 -8.44 0.69 -23.84
N GLU A 52 -9.38 1.62 -23.64
CA GLU A 52 -9.35 2.49 -22.49
C GLU A 52 -9.50 1.58 -21.26
N THR A 53 -8.47 1.50 -20.43
CA THR A 53 -8.62 0.92 -19.10
C THR A 53 -9.71 1.71 -18.43
N GLY A 54 -10.85 1.07 -18.24
CA GLY A 54 -11.95 1.67 -17.53
C GLY A 54 -11.44 2.15 -16.19
N ALA A 55 -11.10 3.44 -16.12
CA ALA A 55 -10.98 4.09 -14.86
C ALA A 55 -12.26 3.75 -14.11
N VAL A 56 -12.11 3.25 -12.91
CA VAL A 56 -13.25 3.00 -12.04
C VAL A 56 -13.81 4.38 -11.70
N ASP A 57 -14.51 4.93 -12.68
CA ASP A 57 -15.13 6.26 -12.63
C ASP A 57 -16.42 6.10 -11.83
N ALA A 58 -16.32 6.28 -10.54
CA ALA A 58 -17.47 6.44 -9.71
C ALA A 58 -17.31 7.72 -8.91
N ASP A 59 -18.28 8.57 -8.99
CA ASP A 59 -18.35 9.78 -8.19
C ASP A 59 -18.51 9.49 -6.69
N GLU A 60 -18.85 8.26 -6.31
CA GLU A 60 -19.12 7.86 -4.93
C GLU A 60 -18.00 7.01 -4.33
N PRO A 61 -17.70 7.19 -3.02
CA PRO A 61 -16.76 6.34 -2.29
C PRO A 61 -17.22 4.86 -2.26
N LYS A 62 -16.29 3.92 -2.52
CA LYS A 62 -16.61 2.51 -2.67
C LYS A 62 -15.58 1.55 -2.07
N ILE A 63 -16.04 0.33 -1.82
CA ILE A 63 -15.23 -0.83 -1.52
C ILE A 63 -14.84 -1.49 -2.84
N ILE A 64 -13.57 -1.75 -3.05
CA ILE A 64 -13.07 -2.46 -4.23
C ILE A 64 -12.93 -3.93 -3.91
N VAL A 65 -13.65 -4.77 -4.65
CA VAL A 65 -13.59 -6.23 -4.54
C VAL A 65 -12.98 -6.78 -5.82
N ALA A 66 -11.90 -7.55 -5.71
CA ALA A 66 -11.18 -8.08 -6.86
C ALA A 66 -10.57 -9.46 -6.58
N GLU A 67 -10.15 -10.17 -7.61
CA GLU A 67 -9.37 -11.39 -7.44
C GLU A 67 -8.00 -11.06 -6.82
N ASP A 68 -7.31 -10.10 -7.40
CA ASP A 68 -6.09 -9.47 -6.92
C ASP A 68 -6.06 -8.04 -7.49
N LEU A 69 -5.16 -7.20 -7.03
CA LEU A 69 -4.96 -5.85 -7.56
C LEU A 69 -3.50 -5.70 -7.99
N ALA A 70 -3.33 -5.53 -9.29
CA ALA A 70 -2.03 -5.27 -9.85
C ALA A 70 -1.53 -3.85 -9.49
N PRO A 71 -0.21 -3.61 -9.44
CA PRO A 71 0.35 -2.29 -9.16
C PRO A 71 -0.16 -1.21 -10.13
N SER A 72 -0.33 -1.53 -11.40
CA SER A 72 -0.85 -0.61 -12.43
C SER A 72 -2.29 -0.18 -12.18
N GLU A 73 -3.13 -1.06 -11.65
CA GLU A 73 -4.52 -0.78 -11.29
C GLU A 73 -4.57 0.12 -10.05
N THR A 74 -3.75 -0.17 -9.06
CA THR A 74 -3.71 0.60 -7.80
C THR A 74 -3.27 2.05 -7.97
N VAL A 75 -2.41 2.32 -8.96
CA VAL A 75 -1.95 3.70 -9.29
C VAL A 75 -3.06 4.54 -9.89
N GLN A 76 -4.03 3.92 -10.57
CA GLN A 76 -5.14 4.61 -11.24
C GLN A 76 -6.33 4.90 -10.31
N LEU A 77 -6.35 4.33 -9.12
CA LEU A 77 -7.43 4.52 -8.17
C LEU A 77 -7.42 5.94 -7.59
N ASP A 78 -8.59 6.57 -7.58
CA ASP A 78 -8.79 7.79 -6.81
C ASP A 78 -8.82 7.44 -5.32
N LYS A 79 -7.71 7.71 -4.64
CA LYS A 79 -7.49 7.33 -3.24
C LYS A 79 -8.51 7.95 -2.28
N ASP A 80 -9.09 9.08 -2.64
CA ASP A 80 -10.08 9.76 -1.80
C ASP A 80 -11.47 9.09 -1.90
N LYS A 81 -11.66 8.24 -2.92
CA LYS A 81 -12.92 7.52 -3.18
C LYS A 81 -12.86 6.03 -2.80
N VAL A 82 -11.71 5.53 -2.38
CA VAL A 82 -11.57 4.13 -1.95
C VAL A 82 -11.76 4.01 -0.45
N LEU A 83 -12.80 3.30 -0.03
CA LEU A 83 -13.08 3.04 1.38
C LEU A 83 -12.33 1.83 1.92
N SER A 84 -12.16 0.80 1.11
CA SER A 84 -11.55 -0.48 1.50
C SER A 84 -11.22 -1.35 0.30
N PHE A 85 -10.35 -2.35 0.51
CA PHE A 85 -10.07 -3.42 -0.43
C PHE A 85 -10.48 -4.78 0.11
N VAL A 86 -11.04 -5.63 -0.75
CA VAL A 86 -11.31 -7.04 -0.47
C VAL A 86 -10.78 -7.85 -1.64
N THR A 87 -9.77 -8.71 -1.42
CA THR A 87 -9.21 -9.54 -2.49
C THR A 87 -9.28 -11.03 -2.16
N VAL A 88 -9.57 -11.83 -3.18
CA VAL A 88 -9.60 -13.30 -3.07
C VAL A 88 -8.19 -13.84 -2.90
N LYS A 89 -7.23 -13.28 -3.62
CA LYS A 89 -5.81 -13.61 -3.52
C LYS A 89 -5.05 -12.56 -2.69
N GLY A 90 -3.78 -12.79 -2.52
CA GLY A 90 -2.86 -11.87 -1.85
C GLY A 90 -2.41 -12.33 -0.48
N SER A 91 -1.53 -11.58 0.11
CA SER A 91 -0.95 -11.80 1.43
C SER A 91 -0.81 -10.47 2.18
N LEU A 92 -0.38 -10.52 3.43
CA LEU A 92 -0.07 -9.32 4.21
C LEU A 92 1.04 -8.45 3.59
N ASN A 93 1.82 -9.00 2.67
CA ASN A 93 2.89 -8.32 1.95
C ASN A 93 2.52 -8.01 0.48
N SER A 94 1.28 -8.30 0.05
CA SER A 94 0.82 -7.95 -1.28
C SER A 94 0.75 -6.44 -1.49
N ASN A 95 0.81 -6.00 -2.74
CA ASN A 95 0.69 -4.59 -3.11
C ASN A 95 -0.60 -3.96 -2.55
N THR A 96 -1.71 -4.67 -2.60
CA THR A 96 -3.01 -4.25 -2.04
C THR A 96 -2.91 -3.99 -0.53
N ALA A 97 -2.30 -4.90 0.23
CA ALA A 97 -2.14 -4.76 1.67
C ALA A 97 -1.19 -3.60 2.04
N ILE A 98 -0.14 -3.38 1.26
CA ILE A 98 0.78 -2.25 1.42
C ILE A 98 0.07 -0.93 1.12
N LEU A 99 -0.69 -0.89 0.03
CA LEU A 99 -1.46 0.31 -0.35
C LEU A 99 -2.50 0.67 0.72
N ALA A 100 -3.29 -0.30 1.17
CA ALA A 100 -4.30 -0.09 2.22
C ALA A 100 -3.68 0.49 3.50
N ARG A 101 -2.53 -0.05 3.93
CA ARG A 101 -1.77 0.49 5.08
C ARG A 101 -1.31 1.92 4.84
N THR A 102 -0.83 2.23 3.64
CA THR A 102 -0.41 3.58 3.27
C THR A 102 -1.57 4.57 3.28
N MET A 103 -2.75 4.13 2.86
CA MET A 103 -3.99 4.91 2.86
C MET A 103 -4.67 4.93 4.23
N ALA A 104 -4.22 4.11 5.17
CA ALA A 104 -4.84 3.91 6.49
C ALA A 104 -6.32 3.51 6.43
N ILE A 105 -6.67 2.67 5.44
CA ILE A 105 -8.00 2.08 5.24
C ILE A 105 -7.99 0.58 5.52
N PRO A 106 -9.13 -0.04 5.88
CA PRO A 106 -9.22 -1.48 6.05
C PRO A 106 -9.00 -2.22 4.73
N ALA A 107 -8.42 -3.43 4.82
CA ALA A 107 -8.33 -4.35 3.70
C ALA A 107 -8.40 -5.79 4.17
N LEU A 108 -9.08 -6.61 3.40
CA LEU A 108 -9.10 -8.06 3.57
C LEU A 108 -8.43 -8.70 2.35
N VAL A 109 -7.46 -9.56 2.59
CA VAL A 109 -6.75 -10.30 1.55
C VAL A 109 -6.87 -11.79 1.81
N ASN A 110 -6.73 -12.61 0.76
CA ASN A 110 -6.91 -14.05 0.83
C ASN A 110 -8.29 -14.45 1.37
N THR A 111 -9.33 -13.82 0.83
CA THR A 111 -10.73 -14.07 1.21
C THR A 111 -11.35 -15.18 0.36
N SER A 112 -12.48 -15.72 0.82
CA SER A 112 -13.29 -16.69 0.07
C SER A 112 -14.48 -16.04 -0.65
N VAL A 113 -14.42 -14.75 -0.92
CA VAL A 113 -15.50 -14.03 -1.62
C VAL A 113 -15.64 -14.56 -3.04
N SER A 114 -16.87 -14.88 -3.45
CA SER A 114 -17.16 -15.26 -4.83
C SER A 114 -17.34 -13.99 -5.67
N LEU A 115 -16.53 -13.85 -6.70
CA LEU A 115 -16.62 -12.76 -7.67
C LEU A 115 -17.72 -13.00 -8.74
N GLU A 116 -18.27 -14.23 -8.78
CA GLU A 116 -19.40 -14.57 -9.66
C GLU A 116 -20.75 -14.09 -9.12
N SER A 117 -20.79 -13.70 -7.84
CA SER A 117 -21.99 -13.16 -7.23
C SER A 117 -22.22 -11.71 -7.65
N GLU A 118 -23.47 -11.35 -7.86
CA GLU A 118 -23.90 -9.96 -8.16
C GLU A 118 -23.76 -9.08 -6.91
N ILE A 119 -22.53 -8.78 -6.50
CA ILE A 119 -22.22 -7.90 -5.36
C ILE A 119 -21.95 -6.46 -5.77
N ASP A 120 -21.79 -6.22 -7.05
CA ASP A 120 -21.51 -4.88 -7.56
C ASP A 120 -22.71 -3.93 -7.30
N GLY A 121 -22.40 -2.73 -6.84
CA GLY A 121 -23.41 -1.73 -6.47
C GLY A 121 -24.16 -2.01 -5.16
N ARG A 122 -23.85 -3.09 -4.45
CA ARG A 122 -24.50 -3.41 -3.16
C ARG A 122 -23.82 -2.69 -1.99
N LEU A 123 -24.58 -2.52 -0.92
CA LEU A 123 -24.05 -2.01 0.34
C LEU A 123 -23.10 -3.03 0.96
N GLY A 124 -21.87 -2.62 1.26
CA GLY A 124 -20.86 -3.47 1.90
C GLY A 124 -20.28 -2.86 3.16
N ILE A 125 -19.86 -3.71 4.10
CA ILE A 125 -19.08 -3.32 5.28
C ILE A 125 -17.83 -4.19 5.33
N VAL A 126 -16.66 -3.56 5.51
CA VAL A 126 -15.40 -4.26 5.73
C VAL A 126 -14.92 -4.00 7.15
N ASP A 127 -14.91 -5.03 7.97
CA ASP A 127 -14.31 -5.01 9.30
C ASP A 127 -12.89 -5.60 9.24
N GLY A 128 -11.90 -4.73 9.23
CA GLY A 128 -10.49 -5.13 9.18
C GLY A 128 -9.97 -5.68 10.52
N ALA A 129 -10.67 -5.48 11.63
CA ALA A 129 -10.29 -6.00 12.93
C ALA A 129 -10.68 -7.47 13.09
N ASP A 130 -11.92 -7.81 12.69
CA ASP A 130 -12.45 -9.16 12.79
C ASP A 130 -12.25 -9.98 11.50
N GLY A 131 -11.79 -9.34 10.41
CA GLY A 131 -11.56 -10.01 9.13
C GLY A 131 -12.86 -10.37 8.39
N THR A 132 -13.92 -9.60 8.57
CA THR A 132 -15.25 -9.90 8.04
C THR A 132 -15.68 -8.90 6.96
N PHE A 133 -16.25 -9.43 5.90
CA PHE A 133 -16.91 -8.66 4.84
C PHE A 133 -18.40 -8.99 4.82
N TYR A 134 -19.23 -7.98 5.02
CA TYR A 134 -20.69 -8.08 4.96
C TYR A 134 -21.17 -7.49 3.64
N VAL A 135 -22.08 -8.19 2.98
CA VAL A 135 -22.78 -7.71 1.78
C VAL A 135 -24.28 -7.65 2.13
N ASP A 136 -24.91 -6.52 1.85
CA ASP A 136 -26.30 -6.23 2.25
C ASP A 136 -26.58 -6.56 3.72
N PRO A 137 -25.82 -5.95 4.66
CA PRO A 137 -26.04 -6.19 6.08
C PRO A 137 -27.45 -5.78 6.49
N ASP A 138 -28.04 -6.50 7.46
CA ASP A 138 -29.30 -6.10 8.06
C ASP A 138 -29.16 -4.78 8.86
N GLU A 139 -30.27 -4.20 9.24
CA GLU A 139 -30.32 -2.92 9.93
C GLU A 139 -29.59 -2.95 11.29
N GLU A 140 -29.63 -4.08 11.99
CA GLU A 140 -28.99 -4.27 13.29
C GLU A 140 -27.47 -4.28 13.13
N THR A 141 -26.96 -5.11 12.22
CA THR A 141 -25.52 -5.16 11.88
C THR A 141 -25.01 -3.81 11.38
N LEU A 142 -25.76 -3.14 10.52
CA LEU A 142 -25.40 -1.83 10.01
C LEU A 142 -25.30 -0.78 11.14
N ALA A 143 -26.24 -0.78 12.06
CA ALA A 143 -26.24 0.15 13.19
C ALA A 143 -25.06 -0.12 14.15
N GLU A 144 -24.79 -1.39 14.44
CA GLU A 144 -23.65 -1.78 15.27
C GLU A 144 -22.31 -1.36 14.64
N MET A 145 -22.10 -1.65 13.36
CA MET A 145 -20.87 -1.32 12.67
C MET A 145 -20.67 0.19 12.51
N LYS A 146 -21.73 0.96 12.28
CA LYS A 146 -21.66 2.43 12.30
C LYS A 146 -21.21 2.95 13.66
N LYS A 147 -21.76 2.41 14.74
CA LYS A 147 -21.35 2.79 16.09
C LYS A 147 -19.86 2.50 16.33
N ARG A 148 -19.37 1.31 15.94
CA ARG A 148 -17.93 0.98 16.03
C ARG A 148 -17.07 1.93 15.21
N GLN A 149 -17.50 2.29 14.00
CA GLN A 149 -16.80 3.25 13.16
C GLN A 149 -16.70 4.63 13.82
N GLU A 150 -17.80 5.12 14.43
CA GLU A 150 -17.81 6.38 15.16
C GLU A 150 -16.88 6.35 16.39
N GLU A 151 -16.88 5.23 17.14
CA GLU A 151 -15.98 5.03 18.27
C GLU A 151 -14.51 5.04 17.82
N ASP A 152 -14.16 4.37 16.71
CA ASP A 152 -12.81 4.36 16.15
C ASP A 152 -12.37 5.74 15.64
N LEU A 153 -13.26 6.47 14.98
CA LEU A 153 -13.01 7.84 14.55
C LEU A 153 -12.78 8.76 15.75
N SER A 154 -13.61 8.64 16.78
CA SER A 154 -13.47 9.41 18.03
C SER A 154 -12.15 9.09 18.72
N ARG A 155 -11.75 7.83 18.76
CA ARG A 155 -10.47 7.39 19.30
C ARG A 155 -9.29 7.94 18.50
N LYS A 156 -9.36 7.93 17.16
CA LYS A 156 -8.33 8.55 16.30
C LYS A 156 -8.22 10.06 16.57
N GLN A 157 -9.34 10.76 16.69
CA GLN A 157 -9.35 12.19 17.02
C GLN A 157 -8.75 12.45 18.39
N LEU A 158 -9.07 11.64 19.39
CA LEU A 158 -8.49 11.76 20.73
C LEU A 158 -6.97 11.58 20.69
N LEU A 159 -6.45 10.61 19.93
CA LEU A 159 -5.00 10.41 19.76
C LEU A 159 -4.33 11.63 19.12
N LEU A 160 -4.98 12.31 18.17
CA LEU A 160 -4.45 13.54 17.59
C LEU A 160 -4.32 14.68 18.63
N THR A 161 -5.13 14.70 19.69
CA THR A 161 -5.00 15.69 20.77
C THR A 161 -3.77 15.49 21.64
N LEU A 162 -3.12 14.33 21.54
CA LEU A 162 -1.86 14.04 22.25
C LEU A 162 -0.65 14.63 21.54
N LYS A 163 -0.80 15.06 20.28
CA LYS A 163 0.24 15.68 19.50
C LYS A 163 0.74 16.95 20.20
N GLY A 164 2.06 17.12 20.27
CA GLY A 164 2.69 18.24 20.97
C GLY A 164 2.75 18.10 22.50
N LYS A 165 2.19 17.02 23.07
CA LYS A 165 2.30 16.75 24.50
C LYS A 165 3.54 15.93 24.82
N GLU A 166 4.09 16.14 26.01
CA GLU A 166 5.20 15.30 26.50
C GLU A 166 4.71 13.87 26.71
N ASN A 167 5.55 12.91 26.29
CA ASN A 167 5.30 11.50 26.55
C ASN A 167 5.78 11.16 27.95
N VAL A 168 4.84 11.03 28.89
CA VAL A 168 5.11 10.79 30.30
C VAL A 168 4.30 9.60 30.76
N THR A 169 4.93 8.68 31.49
CA THR A 169 4.25 7.54 32.13
C THR A 169 3.38 7.99 33.31
N LEU A 170 2.53 7.11 33.83
CA LEU A 170 1.64 7.42 34.95
C LEU A 170 2.42 7.79 36.23
N ASP A 171 3.64 7.29 36.40
CA ASP A 171 4.55 7.60 37.51
C ASP A 171 5.43 8.85 37.23
N GLY A 172 5.18 9.56 36.14
CA GLY A 172 5.84 10.83 35.83
C GLY A 172 7.17 10.71 35.10
N GLN A 173 7.57 9.53 34.61
CA GLN A 173 8.80 9.38 33.85
C GLN A 173 8.61 9.81 32.40
N LYS A 174 9.52 10.63 31.89
CA LYS A 174 9.54 11.01 30.47
C LYS A 174 10.07 9.88 29.60
N VAL A 175 9.33 9.54 28.55
CA VAL A 175 9.71 8.54 27.58
C VAL A 175 9.91 9.20 26.22
N MET A 176 11.04 8.98 25.60
CA MET A 176 11.31 9.50 24.25
C MET A 176 10.81 8.51 23.20
N LEU A 177 9.87 8.95 22.36
CA LEU A 177 9.34 8.17 21.25
C LEU A 177 10.01 8.62 19.95
N TYR A 178 10.68 7.69 19.31
CA TYR A 178 11.38 7.90 18.06
C TYR A 178 10.74 7.09 16.93
N ALA A 179 10.77 7.65 15.71
CA ALA A 179 10.33 6.96 14.52
C ALA A 179 11.40 6.05 13.93
N ASN A 180 10.98 5.01 13.24
CA ASN A 180 11.83 4.23 12.34
C ASN A 180 11.49 4.63 10.90
N ILE A 181 12.49 4.92 10.08
CA ILE A 181 12.31 5.26 8.67
C ILE A 181 13.18 4.38 7.76
N GLY A 182 12.70 4.16 6.53
CA GLY A 182 13.45 3.49 5.47
C GLY A 182 13.93 4.45 4.38
N ASN A 183 13.20 5.54 4.15
CA ASN A 183 13.53 6.51 3.11
C ASN A 183 13.09 7.94 3.49
N ILE A 184 13.43 8.91 2.62
CA ILE A 184 13.12 10.33 2.85
C ILE A 184 11.61 10.61 2.83
N LYS A 185 10.83 9.82 2.10
CA LYS A 185 9.37 10.02 1.99
C LYS A 185 8.67 9.83 3.34
N ASP A 186 9.25 9.01 4.22
CA ASP A 186 8.73 8.77 5.56
C ASP A 186 8.80 10.01 6.46
N LEU A 187 9.67 10.98 6.15
CA LEU A 187 9.87 12.19 6.96
C LEU A 187 8.60 13.02 7.15
N ALA A 188 7.76 13.10 6.11
CA ALA A 188 6.50 13.80 6.20
C ALA A 188 5.60 13.20 7.30
N THR A 189 5.51 11.87 7.35
CA THR A 189 4.74 11.14 8.36
C THR A 189 5.36 11.29 9.76
N VAL A 190 6.68 11.28 9.86
CA VAL A 190 7.41 11.50 11.13
C VAL A 190 7.06 12.86 11.73
N ILE A 191 7.09 13.92 10.92
CA ILE A 191 6.75 15.29 11.35
C ILE A 191 5.26 15.38 11.66
N GLN A 192 4.42 14.84 10.79
CA GLN A 192 2.98 14.85 10.97
C GLN A 192 2.55 14.19 12.28
N ASN A 193 3.24 13.16 12.74
CA ASN A 193 2.97 12.48 14.01
C ASN A 193 3.79 13.01 15.19
N ASP A 194 4.53 14.11 15.01
CA ASP A 194 5.33 14.76 16.05
C ASP A 194 6.28 13.82 16.80
N ALA A 195 6.98 12.95 16.06
CA ALA A 195 7.98 12.07 16.65
C ALA A 195 9.11 12.89 17.29
N GLY A 196 9.62 12.44 18.43
CA GLY A 196 10.71 13.07 19.15
C GLY A 196 12.05 13.05 18.41
N GLY A 197 12.13 12.27 17.34
CA GLY A 197 13.31 12.12 16.50
C GLY A 197 13.19 10.84 15.65
N ILE A 198 14.31 10.45 15.04
CA ILE A 198 14.46 9.19 14.32
C ILE A 198 15.41 8.31 15.13
N GLY A 199 14.88 7.21 15.66
CA GLY A 199 15.65 6.24 16.44
C GLY A 199 16.34 5.18 15.58
N LEU A 200 15.85 5.01 14.35
CA LEU A 200 16.47 4.12 13.38
C LEU A 200 16.16 4.60 11.95
N PHE A 201 17.20 5.07 11.27
CA PHE A 201 17.17 5.22 9.81
C PHE A 201 17.81 3.99 9.18
N ARG A 202 17.00 3.17 8.54
CA ARG A 202 17.43 1.95 7.84
C ARG A 202 18.07 2.33 6.51
N SER A 203 19.35 2.70 6.56
CA SER A 203 20.08 3.22 5.40
C SER A 203 20.35 2.17 4.32
N GLU A 204 20.13 0.89 4.61
CA GLU A 204 20.18 -0.18 3.62
C GLU A 204 19.20 0.02 2.45
N PHE A 205 18.08 0.69 2.66
CA PHE A 205 17.13 0.99 1.59
C PHE A 205 17.69 1.94 0.53
N ILE A 206 18.68 2.79 0.87
CA ILE A 206 19.38 3.65 -0.10
C ILE A 206 20.11 2.81 -1.15
N TYR A 207 20.59 1.63 -0.76
CA TYR A 207 21.28 0.68 -1.62
C TYR A 207 20.32 -0.17 -2.43
N LEU A 208 19.20 -0.59 -1.81
CA LEU A 208 18.21 -1.47 -2.45
C LEU A 208 17.39 -0.79 -3.55
N GLU A 209 17.30 0.54 -3.53
CA GLU A 209 16.57 1.32 -4.55
C GLU A 209 17.41 1.57 -5.82
N LYS A 210 18.65 1.09 -5.90
CA LYS A 210 19.59 1.37 -7.00
C LYS A 210 20.18 0.09 -7.57
N GLU A 211 20.50 0.13 -8.85
CA GLU A 211 21.25 -0.94 -9.54
C GLU A 211 22.71 -0.98 -9.11
N ASP A 212 23.31 0.20 -8.84
CA ASP A 212 24.69 0.36 -8.39
C ASP A 212 24.77 0.91 -6.95
N PHE A 213 25.92 0.75 -6.32
CA PHE A 213 26.15 1.34 -4.99
C PHE A 213 26.02 2.87 -5.04
N PRO A 214 25.28 3.48 -4.10
CA PRO A 214 25.13 4.91 -4.03
C PRO A 214 26.50 5.57 -3.76
N THR A 215 26.79 6.66 -4.45
CA THR A 215 27.99 7.46 -4.23
C THR A 215 27.97 8.13 -2.85
N GLU A 216 29.14 8.56 -2.38
CA GLU A 216 29.27 9.32 -1.12
C GLU A 216 28.41 10.59 -1.15
N GLU A 217 28.42 11.32 -2.29
CA GLU A 217 27.63 12.54 -2.45
C GLU A 217 26.12 12.27 -2.36
N GLU A 218 25.62 11.23 -2.99
CA GLU A 218 24.21 10.84 -2.91
C GLU A 218 23.80 10.49 -1.49
N GLN A 219 24.60 9.70 -0.78
CA GLN A 219 24.35 9.39 0.62
C GLN A 219 24.39 10.66 1.48
N PHE A 220 25.36 11.54 1.25
CA PHE A 220 25.47 12.81 1.95
C PHE A 220 24.22 13.68 1.78
N GLN A 221 23.70 13.80 0.56
CA GLN A 221 22.50 14.59 0.29
C GLN A 221 21.28 14.02 1.02
N ILE A 222 21.13 12.70 1.05
CA ILE A 222 20.05 12.02 1.77
C ILE A 222 20.15 12.29 3.28
N TYR A 223 21.32 12.05 3.87
CA TYR A 223 21.52 12.28 5.31
C TYR A 223 21.38 13.76 5.69
N ARG A 224 21.87 14.65 4.85
CA ARG A 224 21.73 16.10 5.02
C ARG A 224 20.25 16.50 5.02
N GLN A 225 19.47 16.00 4.08
CA GLN A 225 18.04 16.30 4.00
C GLN A 225 17.31 15.79 5.24
N VAL A 226 17.58 14.56 5.69
CA VAL A 226 17.01 14.01 6.91
C VAL A 226 17.35 14.88 8.12
N ALA A 227 18.62 15.23 8.31
CA ALA A 227 19.08 16.03 9.44
C ALA A 227 18.48 17.44 9.44
N GLN A 228 18.41 18.09 8.27
CA GLN A 228 17.80 19.41 8.13
C GLN A 228 16.30 19.39 8.40
N THR A 229 15.60 18.38 7.89
CA THR A 229 14.17 18.24 8.09
C THR A 229 13.81 17.97 9.55
N MET A 230 14.65 17.22 10.27
CA MET A 230 14.44 16.95 11.69
C MET A 230 14.81 18.12 12.61
N ALA A 231 15.40 19.20 12.09
CA ALA A 231 15.60 20.47 12.76
C ALA A 231 16.18 20.34 14.19
N GLY A 232 17.25 19.58 14.38
CA GLY A 232 17.94 19.38 15.66
C GLY A 232 17.36 18.27 16.54
N LYS A 233 16.26 17.61 16.15
CA LYS A 233 15.82 16.38 16.79
C LYS A 233 16.84 15.25 16.50
N ARG A 234 16.94 14.28 17.42
CA ARG A 234 17.85 13.14 17.29
C ARG A 234 17.59 12.31 16.01
N VAL A 235 18.64 11.94 15.33
CA VAL A 235 18.63 11.04 14.18
C VAL A 235 19.72 9.99 14.35
N ASP A 236 19.33 8.75 14.52
CA ASP A 236 20.23 7.60 14.58
C ASP A 236 20.14 6.82 13.25
N ARG A 237 21.28 6.40 12.71
CA ARG A 237 21.38 5.53 11.55
C ARG A 237 21.96 4.17 11.94
N LYS A 238 21.58 3.16 11.21
CA LYS A 238 22.20 1.83 11.26
C LYS A 238 23.22 1.68 10.14
#